data_c1aa3e680535bb724a58171acc82d09b
#
_entry.id   c1aa3e680535bb724a58171acc82d09b
#
_cell.length_a   1.000
_cell.length_b   1.000
_cell.length_c   1.000
_cell.angle_alpha   90.00
_cell.angle_beta   90.00
_cell.angle_gamma   90.00
#
_symmetry.space_group_name_H-M   'P 1'
#
loop_
_entity.id
_entity.type
_entity.pdbx_description
1 polymer ?
#
loop_
_entity_poly.entity_id
_entity_poly.type
_entity_poly.pdbx_seq_one_letter_code
_entity_poly.pdbx_strand_id
1 'polypeptide(L)'
;IEIGGILLDENFKELERFSARCRLPQDRVPSATALCINKSNVDLLTKGNLSHYEMLSQVEKKFREWSPATFLGYSSINFDDEVIRKEFFKSLRKPYITNTEGNVRHDALNIVRAAFAIDDNVLKTELNPKGNKSMKLESLARLNGFESAGAHSALFDTELTVKVLDLIKQKQPILWQEYFKTSSKIIVENMIKQEKIFTVNEYFFGTSRLYLCAPLHPNACMHPVYKWGQSVDLRFDVEAIQKLSYEDLKKEMKKSP
;
A
#
# COMPACT_ATOMS: atom_id res chain seq x y z
N ILE A 1 9.34 -16.47 -9.02
CA ILE A 1 8.92 -15.55 -7.94
C ILE A 1 10.08 -15.38 -6.98
N GLU A 2 10.25 -14.17 -6.50
CA GLU A 2 11.17 -13.80 -5.43
C GLU A 2 10.40 -13.00 -4.38
N ILE A 3 10.68 -13.24 -3.11
CA ILE A 3 10.07 -12.54 -2.00
C ILE A 3 11.20 -12.08 -1.07
N GLY A 4 11.19 -10.81 -0.71
CA GLY A 4 12.05 -10.20 0.29
C GLY A 4 11.21 -9.63 1.43
N GLY A 5 11.71 -9.69 2.65
CA GLY A 5 11.09 -9.10 3.82
C GLY A 5 12.11 -8.71 4.87
N ILE A 6 11.82 -7.67 5.62
CA ILE A 6 12.62 -7.19 6.74
C ILE A 6 11.68 -7.01 7.93
N LEU A 7 11.96 -7.69 9.02
CA LEU A 7 11.27 -7.48 10.28
C LEU A 7 11.92 -6.32 11.02
N LEU A 8 11.12 -5.35 11.40
CA LEU A 8 11.54 -4.18 12.14
C LEU A 8 10.80 -4.10 13.48
N ASP A 9 11.45 -3.50 14.48
CA ASP A 9 10.75 -3.05 15.66
C ASP A 9 10.02 -1.70 15.42
N GLU A 10 9.31 -1.20 16.42
CA GLU A 10 8.58 0.07 16.36
C GLU A 10 9.49 1.31 16.11
N ASN A 11 10.80 1.18 16.36
CA ASN A 11 11.80 2.21 16.14
C ASN A 11 12.51 2.09 14.78
N PHE A 12 12.04 1.20 13.89
CA PHE A 12 12.67 0.89 12.60
C PHE A 12 14.04 0.21 12.70
N LYS A 13 14.37 -0.34 13.87
CA LYS A 13 15.55 -1.19 14.00
C LYS A 13 15.28 -2.55 13.37
N GLU A 14 16.16 -2.97 12.48
CA GLU A 14 16.10 -4.30 11.86
C GLU A 14 16.33 -5.39 12.90
N LEU A 15 15.39 -6.32 12.98
CA LEU A 15 15.46 -7.50 13.83
C LEU A 15 15.84 -8.74 13.03
N GLU A 16 15.31 -8.86 11.82
CA GLU A 16 15.57 -10.01 10.96
C GLU A 16 15.31 -9.64 9.50
N ARG A 17 16.00 -10.32 8.59
CA ARG A 17 15.73 -10.25 7.15
C ARG A 17 15.55 -11.63 6.55
N PHE A 18 14.73 -11.71 5.53
CA PHE A 18 14.40 -12.93 4.83
C PHE A 18 14.34 -12.68 3.32
N SER A 19 14.88 -13.62 2.56
CA SER A 19 14.72 -13.64 1.11
C SER A 19 14.58 -15.07 0.64
N ALA A 20 13.64 -15.30 -0.28
CA ALA A 20 13.44 -16.59 -0.92
C ALA A 20 13.12 -16.42 -2.39
N ARG A 21 13.73 -17.26 -3.24
CA ARG A 21 13.46 -17.30 -4.69
C ARG A 21 13.22 -18.74 -5.11
N CYS A 22 12.17 -18.98 -5.88
CA CYS A 22 11.97 -20.27 -6.54
C CYS A 22 12.60 -20.28 -7.93
N ARG A 23 13.01 -21.48 -8.37
CA ARG A 23 13.40 -21.68 -9.77
C ARG A 23 12.23 -21.50 -10.71
N LEU A 24 12.49 -21.09 -11.93
CA LEU A 24 11.50 -21.06 -13.01
C LEU A 24 11.10 -22.50 -13.34
N PRO A 25 9.81 -22.84 -13.38
CA PRO A 25 9.36 -24.15 -13.88
C PRO A 25 9.79 -24.37 -15.33
N GLN A 26 10.12 -25.61 -15.67
CA GLN A 26 10.64 -25.98 -17.02
C GLN A 26 9.64 -25.74 -18.15
N ASP A 27 8.33 -25.75 -17.82
CA ASP A 27 7.22 -25.50 -18.74
C ASP A 27 6.87 -24.01 -18.90
N ARG A 28 7.64 -23.10 -18.30
CA ARG A 28 7.39 -21.65 -18.33
C ARG A 28 8.47 -20.91 -19.09
N VAL A 29 8.04 -20.07 -20.01
CA VAL A 29 8.90 -19.10 -20.69
C VAL A 29 8.80 -17.77 -19.97
N PRO A 30 9.92 -17.19 -19.48
CA PRO A 30 9.88 -15.89 -18.83
C PRO A 30 9.57 -14.78 -19.85
N SER A 31 8.85 -13.75 -19.42
CA SER A 31 8.63 -12.56 -20.24
C SER A 31 9.95 -11.83 -20.50
N ALA A 32 10.28 -11.55 -21.76
CA ALA A 32 11.45 -10.76 -22.12
C ALA A 32 11.46 -9.39 -21.45
N THR A 33 10.30 -8.72 -21.37
CA THR A 33 10.14 -7.43 -20.70
C THR A 33 10.49 -7.55 -19.20
N ALA A 34 10.00 -8.61 -18.52
CA ALA A 34 10.32 -8.83 -17.11
C ALA A 34 11.82 -9.11 -16.88
N LEU A 35 12.47 -9.84 -17.79
CA LEU A 35 13.91 -10.07 -17.72
C LEU A 35 14.70 -8.76 -17.84
N CYS A 36 14.32 -7.89 -18.80
CA CYS A 36 14.96 -6.59 -18.98
C CYS A 36 14.76 -5.67 -17.77
N ILE A 37 13.54 -5.56 -17.25
CA ILE A 37 13.22 -4.70 -16.10
C ILE A 37 13.99 -5.17 -14.86
N ASN A 38 13.97 -6.49 -14.58
CA ASN A 38 14.62 -7.04 -13.39
C ASN A 38 16.13 -7.32 -13.60
N LYS A 39 16.70 -6.91 -14.73
CA LYS A 39 18.11 -7.19 -15.10
C LYS A 39 18.50 -8.64 -14.85
N SER A 40 17.58 -9.56 -15.15
CA SER A 40 17.70 -10.99 -14.89
C SER A 40 17.93 -11.76 -16.19
N ASN A 41 18.40 -12.98 -16.09
CA ASN A 41 18.53 -13.88 -17.23
C ASN A 41 17.97 -15.27 -16.92
N VAL A 42 17.78 -16.09 -17.96
CA VAL A 42 17.18 -17.42 -17.82
C VAL A 42 18.01 -18.32 -16.92
N ASP A 43 19.33 -18.26 -17.02
CA ASP A 43 20.24 -19.08 -16.19
C ASP A 43 20.06 -18.78 -14.70
N LEU A 44 19.95 -17.52 -14.34
CA LEU A 44 19.70 -17.11 -12.95
C LEU A 44 18.35 -17.61 -12.44
N LEU A 45 17.33 -17.61 -13.31
CA LEU A 45 15.99 -18.06 -12.96
C LEU A 45 15.87 -19.58 -12.87
N THR A 46 16.66 -20.34 -13.63
CA THR A 46 16.60 -21.81 -13.65
C THR A 46 17.49 -22.47 -12.60
N LYS A 47 18.57 -21.81 -12.18
CA LYS A 47 19.52 -22.33 -11.18
C LYS A 47 19.06 -22.22 -9.72
N GLY A 48 17.87 -21.70 -9.46
CA GLY A 48 17.30 -21.65 -8.10
C GLY A 48 17.14 -23.06 -7.50
N ASN A 49 17.53 -23.22 -6.23
CA ASN A 49 17.47 -24.51 -5.55
C ASN A 49 16.07 -24.91 -5.10
N LEU A 50 15.18 -23.91 -4.85
CA LEU A 50 13.85 -24.16 -4.32
C LEU A 50 12.82 -24.36 -5.45
N SER A 51 11.97 -25.35 -5.30
CA SER A 51 10.73 -25.41 -6.05
C SER A 51 9.80 -24.28 -5.58
N HIS A 52 8.78 -24.00 -6.36
CA HIS A 52 7.74 -23.02 -5.97
C HIS A 52 7.06 -23.39 -4.64
N TYR A 53 6.76 -24.68 -4.45
CA TYR A 53 6.12 -25.17 -3.24
C TYR A 53 7.02 -25.03 -2.00
N GLU A 54 8.30 -25.37 -2.12
CA GLU A 54 9.29 -25.22 -1.03
C GLU A 54 9.50 -23.77 -0.65
N MET A 55 9.60 -22.87 -1.65
CA MET A 55 9.70 -21.44 -1.40
C MET A 55 8.47 -20.94 -0.61
N LEU A 56 7.25 -21.28 -1.04
CA LEU A 56 6.03 -20.88 -0.34
C LEU A 56 5.94 -21.47 1.08
N SER A 57 6.52 -22.67 1.30
CA SER A 57 6.62 -23.25 2.65
C SER A 57 7.52 -22.43 3.57
N GLN A 58 8.65 -21.95 3.03
CA GLN A 58 9.54 -21.07 3.79
C GLN A 58 8.90 -19.71 4.07
N VAL A 59 8.21 -19.13 3.08
CA VAL A 59 7.49 -17.87 3.24
C VAL A 59 6.39 -17.98 4.30
N GLU A 60 5.56 -19.03 4.24
CA GLU A 60 4.51 -19.24 5.23
C GLU A 60 5.08 -19.40 6.64
N LYS A 61 6.12 -20.22 6.78
CA LYS A 61 6.81 -20.41 8.06
C LYS A 61 7.31 -19.08 8.60
N LYS A 62 7.97 -18.28 7.77
CA LYS A 62 8.54 -16.99 8.16
C LYS A 62 7.45 -15.98 8.55
N PHE A 63 6.36 -15.91 7.80
CA PHE A 63 5.24 -15.03 8.14
C PHE A 63 4.57 -15.41 9.46
N ARG A 64 4.48 -16.70 9.77
CA ARG A 64 3.99 -17.17 11.07
C ARG A 64 4.92 -16.85 12.22
N GLU A 65 6.24 -16.98 12.00
CA GLU A 65 7.25 -16.60 13.00
C GLU A 65 7.21 -15.10 13.34
N TRP A 66 6.92 -14.26 12.35
CA TRP A 66 6.81 -12.82 12.52
C TRP A 66 5.44 -12.35 13.02
N SER A 67 4.43 -13.23 13.03
CA SER A 67 3.07 -12.88 13.47
C SER A 67 2.97 -12.82 15.01
N PRO A 68 2.19 -11.89 15.58
CA PRO A 68 1.40 -10.86 14.91
C PRO A 68 2.26 -9.67 14.45
N ALA A 69 2.04 -9.20 13.24
CA ALA A 69 2.81 -8.11 12.63
C ALA A 69 1.98 -7.22 11.71
N THR A 70 2.48 -6.03 11.44
CA THR A 70 1.97 -5.17 10.37
C THR A 70 2.78 -5.43 9.10
N PHE A 71 2.13 -6.01 8.10
CA PHE A 71 2.73 -6.24 6.78
C PHE A 71 2.61 -5.00 5.92
N LEU A 72 3.74 -4.52 5.43
CA LEU A 72 3.86 -3.32 4.59
C LEU A 72 4.64 -3.66 3.33
N GLY A 73 4.10 -3.29 2.18
CA GLY A 73 4.82 -3.33 0.92
C GLY A 73 4.53 -2.07 0.10
N TYR A 74 5.37 -1.75 -0.87
CA TYR A 74 5.18 -0.59 -1.72
C TYR A 74 4.28 -0.92 -2.91
N SER A 75 3.08 -0.34 -2.97
CA SER A 75 2.02 -0.70 -3.93
C SER A 75 1.57 -2.17 -3.83
N SER A 76 1.72 -2.75 -2.64
CA SER A 76 1.58 -4.19 -2.41
C SER A 76 0.14 -4.69 -2.48
N ILE A 77 -0.83 -3.88 -2.08
CA ILE A 77 -2.25 -4.29 -2.04
C ILE A 77 -2.74 -4.75 -3.42
N ASN A 78 -2.30 -4.09 -4.49
CA ASN A 78 -2.75 -4.39 -5.84
C ASN A 78 -1.86 -5.39 -6.58
N PHE A 79 -0.69 -5.74 -6.05
CA PHE A 79 0.25 -6.63 -6.71
C PHE A 79 0.77 -7.75 -5.79
N ASP A 80 1.64 -7.46 -4.84
CA ASP A 80 2.32 -8.48 -4.03
C ASP A 80 1.35 -9.30 -3.20
N ASP A 81 0.39 -8.64 -2.56
CA ASP A 81 -0.64 -9.29 -1.75
C ASP A 81 -1.54 -10.20 -2.58
N GLU A 82 -1.90 -9.77 -3.79
CA GLU A 82 -2.69 -10.58 -4.70
C GLU A 82 -1.91 -11.80 -5.21
N VAL A 83 -0.61 -11.64 -5.49
CA VAL A 83 0.26 -12.74 -5.88
C VAL A 83 0.39 -13.74 -4.74
N ILE A 84 0.74 -13.29 -3.53
CA ILE A 84 0.86 -14.16 -2.34
C ILE A 84 -0.46 -14.89 -2.08
N ARG A 85 -1.58 -14.17 -2.08
CA ARG A 85 -2.91 -14.75 -1.86
C ARG A 85 -3.23 -15.86 -2.86
N LYS A 86 -3.00 -15.60 -4.15
CA LYS A 86 -3.26 -16.58 -5.23
C LYS A 86 -2.35 -17.80 -5.13
N GLU A 87 -1.07 -17.59 -4.90
CA GLU A 87 -0.09 -18.69 -4.83
C GLU A 87 -0.28 -19.53 -3.55
N PHE A 88 -0.65 -18.92 -2.44
CA PHE A 88 -1.01 -19.64 -1.22
C PHE A 88 -2.29 -20.46 -1.42
N PHE A 89 -3.32 -19.87 -2.05
CA PHE A 89 -4.56 -20.60 -2.36
C PHE A 89 -4.29 -21.82 -3.25
N LYS A 90 -3.52 -21.66 -4.33
CA LYS A 90 -3.13 -22.77 -5.23
C LYS A 90 -2.34 -23.87 -4.52
N SER A 91 -1.60 -23.52 -3.49
CA SER A 91 -0.77 -24.44 -2.70
C SER A 91 -1.49 -25.00 -1.48
N LEU A 92 -2.82 -24.81 -1.38
CA LEU A 92 -3.67 -25.23 -0.26
C LEU A 92 -3.22 -24.64 1.10
N ARG A 93 -2.69 -23.39 1.07
CA ARG A 93 -2.27 -22.62 2.24
C ARG A 93 -3.30 -21.55 2.58
N LYS A 94 -3.23 -20.98 3.78
CA LYS A 94 -4.10 -19.85 4.18
C LYS A 94 -3.79 -18.61 3.34
N PRO A 95 -4.69 -18.18 2.43
CA PRO A 95 -4.40 -17.09 1.49
C PRO A 95 -4.35 -15.70 2.12
N TYR A 96 -4.89 -15.53 3.32
CA TYR A 96 -5.01 -14.23 4.00
C TYR A 96 -4.13 -14.11 5.24
N ILE A 97 -3.00 -14.81 5.28
CA ILE A 97 -2.08 -14.83 6.44
C ILE A 97 -1.58 -13.42 6.82
N THR A 98 -1.43 -12.50 5.85
CA THR A 98 -0.94 -11.14 6.09
C THR A 98 -1.96 -10.20 6.72
N ASN A 99 -3.23 -10.60 6.84
CA ASN A 99 -4.29 -9.76 7.41
C ASN A 99 -5.30 -10.55 8.27
N THR A 100 -4.89 -11.69 8.78
CA THR A 100 -5.65 -12.54 9.73
C THR A 100 -4.77 -12.93 10.89
N GLU A 101 -5.33 -13.55 11.93
CA GLU A 101 -4.58 -14.06 13.08
C GLU A 101 -3.77 -12.97 13.82
N GLY A 102 -4.33 -11.76 13.94
CA GLY A 102 -3.67 -10.62 14.58
C GLY A 102 -2.77 -9.80 13.65
N ASN A 103 -2.56 -10.25 12.42
CA ASN A 103 -1.82 -9.50 11.41
C ASN A 103 -2.66 -8.38 10.80
N VAL A 104 -1.98 -7.30 10.46
CA VAL A 104 -2.54 -6.13 9.78
C VAL A 104 -1.74 -5.86 8.51
N ARG A 105 -2.43 -5.34 7.50
CA ARG A 105 -1.83 -5.05 6.20
C ARG A 105 -2.03 -3.59 5.82
N HIS A 106 -0.95 -2.94 5.41
CA HIS A 106 -0.96 -1.58 4.89
C HIS A 106 -0.15 -1.48 3.60
N ASP A 107 -0.34 -0.40 2.85
CA ASP A 107 0.42 -0.10 1.65
C ASP A 107 1.26 1.16 1.86
N ALA A 108 2.58 1.02 1.72
CA ALA A 108 3.54 2.10 1.87
C ALA A 108 3.29 3.25 0.89
N LEU A 109 2.83 2.95 -0.34
CA LEU A 109 2.47 3.98 -1.31
C LEU A 109 1.32 4.87 -0.82
N ASN A 110 0.36 4.31 -0.07
CA ASN A 110 -0.73 5.11 0.50
C ASN A 110 -0.23 6.03 1.62
N ILE A 111 0.77 5.60 2.40
CA ILE A 111 1.43 6.47 3.39
C ILE A 111 2.18 7.61 2.68
N VAL A 112 2.91 7.31 1.60
CA VAL A 112 3.59 8.32 0.77
C VAL A 112 2.58 9.33 0.21
N ARG A 113 1.45 8.86 -0.31
CA ARG A 113 0.37 9.72 -0.82
C ARG A 113 -0.21 10.63 0.26
N ALA A 114 -0.48 10.10 1.45
CA ALA A 114 -0.95 10.87 2.58
C ALA A 114 0.09 11.93 3.01
N ALA A 115 1.36 11.57 3.02
CA ALA A 115 2.44 12.49 3.36
C ALA A 115 2.53 13.67 2.38
N PHE A 116 2.44 13.42 1.06
CA PHE A 116 2.39 14.48 0.05
C PHE A 116 1.09 15.31 0.10
N ALA A 117 -0.02 14.75 0.55
CA ALA A 117 -1.26 15.49 0.69
C ALA A 117 -1.22 16.49 1.87
N ILE A 118 -0.40 16.22 2.89
CA ILE A 118 -0.18 17.12 4.03
C ILE A 118 0.90 18.16 3.72
N ASP A 119 2.02 17.72 3.16
CA ASP A 119 3.13 18.60 2.78
C ASP A 119 3.67 18.19 1.41
N ASP A 120 3.43 19.06 0.44
CA ASP A 120 3.81 18.85 -0.95
C ASP A 120 5.35 18.75 -1.16
N ASN A 121 6.14 19.15 -0.17
CA ASN A 121 7.60 19.12 -0.17
C ASN A 121 8.20 18.10 0.83
N VAL A 122 7.40 17.20 1.37
CA VAL A 122 7.85 16.21 2.37
C VAL A 122 9.00 15.35 1.87
N LEU A 123 8.97 14.95 0.60
CA LEU A 123 10.03 14.21 -0.09
C LEU A 123 10.39 14.91 -1.40
N LYS A 124 11.67 14.84 -1.79
CA LYS A 124 12.09 15.21 -3.13
C LYS A 124 11.55 14.19 -4.13
N THR A 125 10.98 14.67 -5.23
CA THR A 125 10.46 13.84 -6.30
C THR A 125 10.61 14.53 -7.65
N GLU A 126 10.56 13.77 -8.73
CA GLU A 126 10.51 14.27 -10.10
C GLU A 126 9.09 14.31 -10.63
N LEU A 127 8.86 15.06 -11.68
CA LEU A 127 7.58 15.05 -12.37
C LEU A 127 7.56 13.92 -13.41
N ASN A 128 6.43 13.26 -13.49
CA ASN A 128 6.18 12.30 -14.57
C ASN A 128 5.84 13.02 -15.89
N PRO A 129 5.76 12.33 -17.03
CA PRO A 129 5.45 12.96 -18.31
C PRO A 129 4.12 13.72 -18.38
N LYS A 130 3.21 13.49 -17.42
CA LYS A 130 1.93 14.19 -17.30
C LYS A 130 1.99 15.42 -16.39
N GLY A 131 3.17 15.79 -15.90
CA GLY A 131 3.37 16.90 -14.97
C GLY A 131 3.02 16.63 -13.52
N ASN A 132 2.66 15.39 -13.17
CA ASN A 132 2.37 15.01 -11.79
C ASN A 132 3.63 14.51 -11.06
N LYS A 133 3.66 14.63 -9.74
CA LYS A 133 4.74 14.05 -8.91
C LYS A 133 4.85 12.55 -9.10
N SER A 134 6.07 12.09 -9.36
CA SER A 134 6.37 10.66 -9.44
C SER A 134 6.41 10.05 -8.04
N MET A 135 5.65 9.00 -7.82
CA MET A 135 5.69 8.22 -6.57
C MET A 135 6.32 6.84 -6.77
N LYS A 136 7.22 6.73 -7.77
CA LYS A 136 8.01 5.52 -7.97
C LYS A 136 9.04 5.38 -6.86
N LEU A 137 9.10 4.22 -6.23
CA LEU A 137 10.00 3.95 -5.10
C LEU A 137 11.47 4.28 -5.42
N GLU A 138 11.97 3.81 -6.55
CA GLU A 138 13.35 4.04 -7.00
C GLU A 138 13.65 5.55 -7.14
N SER A 139 12.72 6.30 -7.74
CA SER A 139 12.88 7.75 -7.93
C SER A 139 12.88 8.49 -6.58
N LEU A 140 11.93 8.16 -5.70
CA LEU A 140 11.86 8.75 -4.36
C LEU A 140 13.13 8.43 -3.55
N ALA A 141 13.56 7.18 -3.54
CA ALA A 141 14.77 6.77 -2.83
C ALA A 141 16.00 7.55 -3.33
N ARG A 142 16.26 7.53 -4.63
CA ARG A 142 17.41 8.20 -5.26
C ARG A 142 17.45 9.71 -4.95
N LEU A 143 16.32 10.40 -5.11
CA LEU A 143 16.28 11.87 -4.93
C LEU A 143 16.37 12.28 -3.45
N ASN A 144 16.08 11.37 -2.52
CA ASN A 144 16.22 11.62 -1.08
C ASN A 144 17.54 11.06 -0.49
N GLY A 145 18.51 10.71 -1.34
CA GLY A 145 19.87 10.38 -0.90
C GLY A 145 20.12 8.92 -0.61
N PHE A 146 19.21 8.02 -1.04
CA PHE A 146 19.40 6.58 -0.91
C PHE A 146 19.92 6.02 -2.24
N GLU A 147 20.96 5.21 -2.18
CA GLU A 147 21.48 4.53 -3.37
C GLU A 147 20.42 3.58 -3.94
N SER A 148 20.12 3.76 -5.24
CA SER A 148 19.17 2.90 -5.96
C SER A 148 19.85 2.00 -7.00
N ALA A 149 21.19 1.96 -7.01
CA ALA A 149 22.00 1.24 -8.01
C ALA A 149 22.13 -0.27 -7.74
N GLY A 150 21.35 -0.84 -6.84
CA GLY A 150 21.29 -2.28 -6.59
C GLY A 150 20.57 -3.05 -7.70
N ALA A 151 20.90 -4.33 -7.89
CA ALA A 151 20.07 -5.21 -8.69
C ALA A 151 18.64 -5.20 -8.11
N HIS A 152 17.63 -5.10 -8.97
CA HIS A 152 16.21 -5.14 -8.59
C HIS A 152 15.85 -6.49 -7.96
N SER A 153 16.29 -6.70 -6.72
CA SER A 153 15.90 -7.84 -5.90
C SER A 153 14.77 -7.42 -4.96
N ALA A 154 13.88 -8.35 -4.64
CA ALA A 154 12.77 -8.08 -3.76
C ALA A 154 13.22 -7.55 -2.38
N LEU A 155 14.36 -8.02 -1.88
CA LEU A 155 14.93 -7.56 -0.63
C LEU A 155 15.43 -6.10 -0.72
N PHE A 156 16.07 -5.74 -1.83
CA PHE A 156 16.55 -4.36 -2.05
C PHE A 156 15.39 -3.36 -2.13
N ASP A 157 14.31 -3.70 -2.84
CA ASP A 157 13.12 -2.86 -2.90
C ASP A 157 12.46 -2.72 -1.51
N THR A 158 12.53 -3.78 -0.69
CA THR A 158 12.10 -3.71 0.72
C THR A 158 12.97 -2.75 1.53
N GLU A 159 14.29 -2.77 1.37
CA GLU A 159 15.21 -1.83 2.03
C GLU A 159 14.92 -0.37 1.63
N LEU A 160 14.68 -0.10 0.35
CA LEU A 160 14.30 1.23 -0.11
C LEU A 160 12.97 1.68 0.47
N THR A 161 12.00 0.77 0.56
CA THR A 161 10.70 1.04 1.19
C THR A 161 10.87 1.44 2.65
N VAL A 162 11.68 0.70 3.42
CA VAL A 162 11.99 1.01 4.82
C VAL A 162 12.60 2.41 4.95
N LYS A 163 13.61 2.73 4.14
CA LYS A 163 14.29 4.04 4.17
C LYS A 163 13.34 5.21 3.86
N VAL A 164 12.48 5.05 2.86
CA VAL A 164 11.48 6.08 2.50
C VAL A 164 10.46 6.26 3.61
N LEU A 165 9.98 5.17 4.21
CA LEU A 165 9.02 5.23 5.32
C LEU A 165 9.63 5.82 6.60
N ASP A 166 10.87 5.48 6.92
CA ASP A 166 11.57 6.06 8.07
C ASP A 166 11.72 7.57 7.91
N LEU A 167 12.06 8.04 6.72
CA LEU A 167 12.13 9.48 6.43
C LEU A 167 10.76 10.18 6.61
N ILE A 168 9.66 9.55 6.19
CA ILE A 168 8.30 10.07 6.43
C ILE A 168 7.98 10.08 7.92
N LYS A 169 8.27 9.00 8.64
CA LYS A 169 8.08 8.92 10.09
C LYS A 169 8.79 10.06 10.84
N GLN A 170 10.03 10.37 10.44
CA GLN A 170 10.81 11.46 11.03
C GLN A 170 10.24 12.84 10.72
N LYS A 171 9.81 13.07 9.47
CA LYS A 171 9.30 14.38 9.03
C LYS A 171 7.85 14.65 9.43
N GLN A 172 7.04 13.61 9.51
CA GLN A 172 5.60 13.69 9.80
C GLN A 172 5.18 12.66 10.87
N PRO A 173 5.69 12.77 12.11
CA PRO A 173 5.43 11.79 13.17
C PRO A 173 3.94 11.69 13.54
N ILE A 174 3.19 12.79 13.44
CA ILE A 174 1.75 12.79 13.69
C ILE A 174 1.01 11.96 12.64
N LEU A 175 1.29 12.18 11.35
CA LEU A 175 0.71 11.36 10.27
C LEU A 175 1.02 9.88 10.53
N TRP A 176 2.26 9.56 10.87
CA TRP A 176 2.69 8.20 11.13
C TRP A 176 1.83 7.53 12.21
N GLN A 177 1.65 8.19 13.35
CA GLN A 177 0.85 7.69 14.44
C GLN A 177 -0.64 7.53 14.09
N GLU A 178 -1.22 8.55 13.44
CA GLU A 178 -2.63 8.55 13.06
C GLU A 178 -2.95 7.50 11.98
N TYR A 179 -2.04 7.31 11.02
CA TYR A 179 -2.23 6.34 9.94
C TYR A 179 -2.41 4.92 10.49
N PHE A 180 -1.59 4.49 11.43
CA PHE A 180 -1.65 3.15 12.00
C PHE A 180 -2.82 2.93 12.97
N LYS A 181 -3.47 3.98 13.44
CA LYS A 181 -4.76 3.84 14.15
C LYS A 181 -5.86 3.30 13.24
N THR A 182 -5.72 3.41 11.93
CA THR A 182 -6.70 2.91 10.94
C THR A 182 -6.43 1.47 10.49
N SER A 183 -5.78 0.68 11.32
CA SER A 183 -5.28 -0.66 10.99
C SER A 183 -6.36 -1.73 10.80
N SER A 184 -7.57 -1.51 11.24
CA SER A 184 -8.67 -2.46 11.02
C SER A 184 -9.99 -1.77 10.67
N LYS A 185 -10.84 -2.48 9.92
CA LYS A 185 -12.17 -1.99 9.56
C LYS A 185 -13.02 -1.65 10.79
N ILE A 186 -12.95 -2.46 11.84
CA ILE A 186 -13.71 -2.25 13.08
C ILE A 186 -13.24 -0.96 13.77
N ILE A 187 -11.93 -0.71 13.82
CA ILE A 187 -11.37 0.51 14.39
C ILE A 187 -11.86 1.72 13.59
N VAL A 188 -11.75 1.68 12.25
CA VAL A 188 -12.21 2.75 11.37
C VAL A 188 -13.71 3.01 11.52
N GLU A 189 -14.54 1.97 11.56
CA GLU A 189 -15.98 2.10 11.80
C GLU A 189 -16.29 2.77 13.15
N ASN A 190 -15.55 2.42 14.20
CA ASN A 190 -15.72 3.02 15.52
C ASN A 190 -15.25 4.49 15.52
N MET A 191 -14.12 4.80 14.89
CA MET A 191 -13.64 6.18 14.74
C MET A 191 -14.68 7.04 14.02
N ILE A 192 -15.22 6.59 12.88
CA ILE A 192 -16.25 7.32 12.13
C ILE A 192 -17.52 7.55 12.96
N LYS A 193 -17.89 6.61 13.83
CA LYS A 193 -19.05 6.77 14.72
C LYS A 193 -18.82 7.73 15.87
N GLN A 194 -17.60 7.79 16.38
CA GLN A 194 -17.21 8.62 17.52
C GLN A 194 -16.80 10.02 17.09
N GLU A 195 -16.01 10.12 16.04
CA GLU A 195 -15.54 11.37 15.49
C GLU A 195 -16.60 11.94 14.53
N LYS A 196 -17.02 13.17 14.79
CA LYS A 196 -17.98 13.85 13.91
C LYS A 196 -17.36 14.33 12.61
N ILE A 197 -16.04 14.53 12.62
CA ILE A 197 -15.25 15.02 11.49
C ILE A 197 -13.98 14.18 11.40
N PHE A 198 -13.64 13.77 10.19
CA PHE A 198 -12.41 13.01 9.89
C PHE A 198 -11.84 13.39 8.53
N THR A 199 -10.58 13.07 8.29
CA THR A 199 -9.94 13.28 6.99
C THR A 199 -9.86 11.99 6.20
N VAL A 200 -10.10 12.09 4.90
CA VAL A 200 -9.90 11.00 3.93
C VAL A 200 -8.82 11.43 2.95
N ASN A 201 -7.80 10.60 2.77
CA ASN A 201 -6.80 10.80 1.73
C ASN A 201 -7.14 9.95 0.52
N GLU A 202 -7.25 10.59 -0.63
CA GLU A 202 -7.51 9.95 -1.91
C GLU A 202 -6.52 10.39 -2.97
N TYR A 203 -6.28 9.51 -3.94
CA TYR A 203 -5.39 9.79 -5.06
C TYR A 203 -6.15 9.74 -6.38
N PHE A 204 -6.44 10.94 -6.91
CA PHE A 204 -7.16 11.11 -8.17
C PHE A 204 -6.36 11.94 -9.17
N PHE A 205 -6.40 11.56 -10.44
CA PHE A 205 -5.79 12.30 -11.54
C PHE A 205 -4.31 12.65 -11.32
N GLY A 206 -3.58 11.77 -10.63
CA GLY A 206 -2.16 11.95 -10.39
C GLY A 206 -1.79 12.84 -9.19
N THR A 207 -2.76 13.21 -8.36
CA THR A 207 -2.55 14.08 -7.20
C THR A 207 -3.17 13.47 -5.94
N SER A 208 -2.46 13.56 -4.82
CA SER A 208 -2.99 13.23 -3.50
C SER A 208 -3.82 14.40 -2.97
N ARG A 209 -4.97 14.11 -2.38
CA ARG A 209 -5.87 15.11 -1.83
C ARG A 209 -6.41 14.68 -0.49
N LEU A 210 -6.49 15.62 0.44
CA LEU A 210 -7.18 15.44 1.72
C LEU A 210 -8.58 16.03 1.62
N TYR A 211 -9.55 15.23 2.04
CA TYR A 211 -10.96 15.63 2.15
C TYR A 211 -11.32 15.70 3.61
N LEU A 212 -11.88 16.81 4.05
CA LEU A 212 -12.46 16.95 5.37
C LEU A 212 -13.90 16.48 5.31
N CYS A 213 -14.21 15.39 5.98
CA CYS A 213 -15.48 14.70 5.84
C CYS A 213 -16.23 14.59 7.16
N ALA A 214 -17.56 14.54 7.05
CA ALA A 214 -18.44 14.10 8.13
C ALA A 214 -19.32 12.95 7.64
N PRO A 215 -19.68 11.96 8.48
CA PRO A 215 -20.60 10.91 8.10
C PRO A 215 -21.99 11.51 7.86
N LEU A 216 -22.65 11.13 6.77
CA LEU A 216 -24.02 11.60 6.48
C LEU A 216 -25.01 11.11 7.54
N HIS A 217 -24.86 9.88 7.97
CA HIS A 217 -25.66 9.28 9.06
C HIS A 217 -24.98 7.99 9.55
N PRO A 218 -24.99 7.64 10.83
CA PRO A 218 -24.39 6.41 11.34
C PRO A 218 -24.89 5.12 10.68
N ASN A 219 -26.13 5.15 10.16
CA ASN A 219 -26.77 4.04 9.48
C ASN A 219 -27.14 4.33 8.03
N ALA A 220 -26.73 5.49 7.48
CA ALA A 220 -27.15 5.88 6.14
C ALA A 220 -26.45 5.07 5.07
N CYS A 221 -27.26 4.43 4.29
CA CYS A 221 -26.96 3.97 2.93
C CYS A 221 -25.62 3.26 2.78
N MET A 222 -25.37 2.32 3.69
CA MET A 222 -24.26 1.38 3.47
C MET A 222 -24.53 0.60 2.19
N HIS A 223 -23.60 0.61 1.26
CA HIS A 223 -23.72 -0.24 0.08
C HIS A 223 -23.99 -1.69 0.50
N PRO A 224 -25.05 -2.37 0.01
CA PRO A 224 -25.53 -3.65 0.55
C PRO A 224 -24.46 -4.75 0.50
N VAL A 225 -23.59 -4.72 -0.52
CA VAL A 225 -22.52 -5.72 -0.71
C VAL A 225 -21.22 -5.24 -0.08
N TYR A 226 -20.76 -4.04 -0.43
CA TYR A 226 -19.43 -3.55 -0.04
C TYR A 226 -19.39 -2.90 1.33
N LYS A 227 -20.55 -2.58 1.92
CA LYS A 227 -20.64 -1.90 3.21
C LYS A 227 -19.86 -0.58 3.27
N TRP A 228 -19.82 0.15 2.16
CA TRP A 228 -19.21 1.48 2.13
C TRP A 228 -20.10 2.47 2.90
N GLY A 229 -19.49 3.22 3.79
CA GLY A 229 -20.14 4.36 4.43
C GLY A 229 -20.20 5.55 3.47
N GLN A 230 -21.19 6.42 3.69
CA GLN A 230 -21.31 7.68 2.96
C GLN A 230 -20.88 8.84 3.85
N SER A 231 -20.12 9.76 3.32
CA SER A 231 -19.72 11.00 3.97
C SER A 231 -19.90 12.19 3.06
N VAL A 232 -20.03 13.35 3.66
CA VAL A 232 -20.06 14.63 2.95
C VAL A 232 -18.71 15.31 3.09
N ASP A 233 -18.22 15.90 2.01
CA ASP A 233 -17.04 16.75 2.02
C ASP A 233 -17.42 18.15 2.56
N LEU A 234 -16.89 18.52 3.70
CA LEU A 234 -17.21 19.75 4.41
C LEU A 234 -16.63 21.01 3.75
N ARG A 235 -15.89 20.89 2.66
CA ARG A 235 -15.48 22.03 1.83
C ARG A 235 -16.64 22.61 1.03
N PHE A 236 -17.70 21.84 0.85
CA PHE A 236 -18.93 22.30 0.19
C PHE A 236 -19.90 22.86 1.22
N ASP A 237 -20.70 23.85 0.78
CA ASP A 237 -21.82 24.37 1.57
C ASP A 237 -22.94 23.31 1.62
N VAL A 238 -22.99 22.58 2.73
CA VAL A 238 -23.92 21.48 2.94
C VAL A 238 -25.37 21.98 2.97
N GLU A 239 -25.62 23.20 3.53
CA GLU A 239 -26.96 23.78 3.57
C GLU A 239 -27.44 24.17 2.17
N ALA A 240 -26.56 24.72 1.35
CA ALA A 240 -26.87 25.01 -0.05
C ALA A 240 -27.18 23.73 -0.82
N ILE A 241 -26.40 22.67 -0.62
CA ILE A 241 -26.63 21.36 -1.26
C ILE A 241 -27.99 20.77 -0.87
N GLN A 242 -28.37 20.86 0.41
CA GLN A 242 -29.66 20.35 0.90
C GLN A 242 -30.89 21.07 0.30
N LYS A 243 -30.71 22.31 -0.16
CA LYS A 243 -31.76 23.12 -0.77
C LYS A 243 -31.90 22.89 -2.27
N LEU A 244 -30.97 22.15 -2.89
CA LEU A 244 -31.04 21.86 -4.34
C LEU A 244 -32.18 20.91 -4.66
N SER A 245 -32.80 21.15 -5.83
CA SER A 245 -33.68 20.16 -6.43
C SER A 245 -32.89 18.90 -6.83
N TYR A 246 -33.57 17.78 -6.97
CA TYR A 246 -32.94 16.54 -7.45
C TYR A 246 -32.21 16.74 -8.79
N GLU A 247 -32.81 17.47 -9.72
CA GLU A 247 -32.23 17.73 -11.05
C GLU A 247 -30.96 18.62 -10.95
N ASP A 248 -30.96 19.61 -10.07
CA ASP A 248 -29.79 20.47 -9.87
C ASP A 248 -28.67 19.74 -9.12
N LEU A 249 -29.02 18.95 -8.12
CA LEU A 249 -28.04 18.06 -7.44
C LEU A 249 -27.38 17.12 -8.45
N LYS A 250 -28.15 16.52 -9.36
CA LYS A 250 -27.63 15.64 -10.39
C LYS A 250 -26.70 16.35 -11.38
N LYS A 251 -26.94 17.65 -11.65
CA LYS A 251 -26.03 18.47 -12.46
C LYS A 251 -24.74 18.77 -11.72
N GLU A 252 -24.84 19.14 -10.42
CA GLU A 252 -23.65 19.42 -9.59
C GLU A 252 -22.76 18.18 -9.45
N MET A 253 -23.33 17.00 -9.22
CA MET A 253 -22.58 15.73 -9.12
C MET A 253 -21.85 15.33 -10.41
N LYS A 254 -22.21 15.91 -11.55
CA LYS A 254 -21.50 15.67 -12.83
C LYS A 254 -20.34 16.63 -13.05
N LYS A 255 -20.22 17.69 -12.28
CA LYS A 255 -19.05 18.56 -12.33
C LYS A 255 -17.85 17.81 -11.78
N SER A 256 -16.75 17.82 -12.54
CA SER A 256 -15.50 17.24 -12.06
C SER A 256 -15.02 18.02 -10.83
N PRO A 257 -14.47 17.35 -9.81
CA PRO A 257 -13.90 18.00 -8.64
C PRO A 257 -12.68 18.87 -8.98
#